data_ffd5a419a59b15c517576f9ad50421ab
#
_entry.id   ffd5a419a59b15c517576f9ad50421ab
#
_cell.length_a   1.000
_cell.length_b   1.000
_cell.length_c   1.000
_cell.angle_alpha   90.00
_cell.angle_beta   90.00
_cell.angle_gamma   90.00
#
_symmetry.space_group_name_H-M   'P 1'
#
loop_
_entity.id
_entity.type
_entity.pdbx_description
1 polymer ?
#
loop_
_entity_poly.entity_id
_entity_poly.type
_entity_poly.pdbx_seq_one_letter_code
_entity_poly.pdbx_strand_id
1 'polypeptide(L)'
;HYSDPVVTVAVEPKSMKDLPKFIDALRALAKSDASLQVTTNQETGEALLAGMGELHLEITVYRIEEEQNIKVSVSPPIEVYREGIQGNNHKRPFEGKSPNRHNRFYFEIEALPDNVVDALKSGDLGDGPVRNKDSKEVGNKFGEHGMDKDLMRKIYAIKGTNVLVNDTKGIQNLHETRELIIEAFNEVCVKGPIADEPVQGMMVRLVDAKLHEDAIHRGPAQTIPAVRNGIKGAMVRARTIILEPMQKAFVSVPNDWLGQVTREVTNRRGIIEDMPSDGEVTTVVGIIPIAETFGFSNDIRAASQGRAVWNTENLGFEPLPPQLFEKVVGEIRTIK
;
A
#
# COMPACT_ATOMS: atom_id res chain seq x y z
N HIS A 1 -8.52 -0.76 13.93
CA HIS A 1 -7.82 -0.34 12.70
C HIS A 1 -6.75 -1.37 12.38
N TYR A 2 -7.02 -2.19 11.37
CA TYR A 2 -5.99 -3.10 10.85
C TYR A 2 -5.15 -2.31 9.85
N SER A 3 -3.87 -2.12 10.16
CA SER A 3 -2.92 -1.56 9.21
C SER A 3 -2.39 -2.69 8.33
N ASP A 4 -2.25 -2.43 7.03
CA ASP A 4 -1.64 -3.39 6.12
C ASP A 4 -0.18 -3.64 6.52
N PRO A 5 0.30 -4.88 6.42
CA PRO A 5 1.71 -5.18 6.66
C PRO A 5 2.61 -4.43 5.69
N VAL A 6 3.77 -3.99 6.15
CA VAL A 6 4.71 -3.18 5.36
C VAL A 6 6.07 -3.83 5.14
N VAL A 7 6.36 -4.90 5.89
CA VAL A 7 7.62 -5.66 5.78
C VAL A 7 7.31 -7.13 5.67
N THR A 8 7.98 -7.83 4.76
CA THR A 8 7.85 -9.28 4.56
C THR A 8 9.22 -9.94 4.66
N VAL A 9 9.26 -11.07 5.37
CA VAL A 9 10.42 -11.96 5.40
C VAL A 9 10.00 -13.37 5.00
N ALA A 10 10.90 -14.12 4.37
CA ALA A 10 10.72 -15.56 4.20
C ALA A 10 11.34 -16.28 5.40
N VAL A 11 10.59 -17.19 6.00
CA VAL A 11 11.01 -17.96 7.16
C VAL A 11 10.84 -19.46 6.88
N GLU A 12 11.78 -20.25 7.36
CA GLU A 12 11.71 -21.71 7.27
C GLU A 12 12.36 -22.34 8.51
N PRO A 13 11.93 -23.53 8.95
CA PRO A 13 12.63 -24.23 10.00
C PRO A 13 13.98 -24.72 9.49
N LYS A 14 15.04 -24.63 10.31
CA LYS A 14 16.36 -25.15 9.96
C LYS A 14 16.37 -26.67 9.78
N SER A 15 15.45 -27.38 10.44
CA SER A 15 15.24 -28.81 10.31
C SER A 15 13.84 -29.11 9.79
N MET A 16 13.72 -29.91 8.75
CA MET A 16 12.43 -30.29 8.17
C MET A 16 11.57 -31.14 9.13
N LYS A 17 12.18 -31.74 10.15
CA LYS A 17 11.44 -32.44 11.23
C LYS A 17 10.52 -31.49 12.01
N ASP A 18 10.88 -30.21 12.09
CA ASP A 18 10.15 -29.20 12.83
C ASP A 18 9.05 -28.54 11.99
N LEU A 19 8.94 -28.88 10.70
CA LEU A 19 8.00 -28.22 9.77
C LEU A 19 6.54 -28.25 10.26
N PRO A 20 5.97 -29.37 10.75
CA PRO A 20 4.61 -29.41 11.25
C PRO A 20 4.38 -28.48 12.43
N LYS A 21 5.28 -28.47 13.42
CA LYS A 21 5.24 -27.58 14.57
C LYS A 21 5.34 -26.10 14.16
N PHE A 22 6.23 -25.84 13.20
CA PHE A 22 6.47 -24.50 12.67
C PHE A 22 5.22 -23.93 12.00
N ILE A 23 4.58 -24.68 11.12
CA ILE A 23 3.34 -24.25 10.44
C ILE A 23 2.21 -24.03 11.44
N ASP A 24 2.04 -24.91 12.41
CA ASP A 24 1.01 -24.78 13.45
C ASP A 24 1.25 -23.54 14.32
N ALA A 25 2.49 -23.28 14.68
CA ALA A 25 2.87 -22.08 15.43
C ALA A 25 2.57 -20.79 14.65
N LEU A 26 2.90 -20.73 13.36
CA LEU A 26 2.59 -19.60 12.49
C LEU A 26 1.09 -19.35 12.39
N ARG A 27 0.30 -20.39 12.21
CA ARG A 27 -1.16 -20.29 12.15
C ARG A 27 -1.76 -19.78 13.46
N ALA A 28 -1.24 -20.25 14.59
CA ALA A 28 -1.68 -19.80 15.90
C ALA A 28 -1.37 -18.31 16.12
N LEU A 29 -0.18 -17.87 15.74
CA LEU A 29 0.23 -16.47 15.84
C LEU A 29 -0.59 -15.57 14.94
N ALA A 30 -0.85 -15.97 13.70
CA ALA A 30 -1.70 -15.21 12.76
C ALA A 30 -3.14 -15.05 13.27
N LYS A 31 -3.65 -16.00 14.05
CA LYS A 31 -4.98 -15.89 14.70
C LYS A 31 -4.98 -14.93 15.88
N SER A 32 -3.87 -14.85 16.60
CA SER A 32 -3.75 -14.01 17.80
C SER A 32 -3.30 -12.57 17.49
N ASP A 33 -2.65 -12.35 16.37
CA ASP A 33 -2.13 -11.06 15.93
C ASP A 33 -2.70 -10.70 14.55
N ALA A 34 -3.67 -9.83 14.53
CA ALA A 34 -4.36 -9.41 13.31
C ALA A 34 -3.49 -8.56 12.36
N SER A 35 -2.37 -8.02 12.83
CA SER A 35 -1.40 -7.28 12.02
C SER A 35 -0.37 -8.19 11.32
N LEU A 36 -0.41 -9.49 11.61
CA LEU A 36 0.49 -10.48 11.03
C LEU A 36 -0.21 -11.27 9.93
N GLN A 37 0.41 -11.34 8.76
CA GLN A 37 -0.06 -12.18 7.66
C GLN A 37 0.93 -13.30 7.40
N VAL A 38 0.42 -14.51 7.22
CA VAL A 38 1.21 -15.71 6.97
C VAL A 38 0.74 -16.40 5.71
N THR A 39 1.68 -16.64 4.79
CA THR A 39 1.45 -17.45 3.58
C THR A 39 2.44 -18.60 3.59
N THR A 40 1.96 -19.84 3.46
CA THR A 40 2.80 -21.03 3.51
C THR A 40 2.90 -21.71 2.16
N ASN A 41 4.12 -22.17 1.80
CA ASN A 41 4.35 -23.08 0.69
C ASN A 41 4.68 -24.46 1.26
N GLN A 42 3.74 -25.39 1.15
CA GLN A 42 3.90 -26.74 1.72
C GLN A 42 4.94 -27.59 0.96
N GLU A 43 5.22 -27.28 -0.29
CA GLU A 43 6.18 -28.03 -1.09
C GLU A 43 7.63 -27.70 -0.69
N THR A 44 7.93 -26.44 -0.43
CA THR A 44 9.28 -25.98 -0.09
C THR A 44 9.52 -25.89 1.42
N GLY A 45 8.48 -25.90 2.24
CA GLY A 45 8.57 -25.65 3.68
C GLY A 45 8.81 -24.18 4.05
N GLU A 46 8.82 -23.27 3.07
CA GLU A 46 8.99 -21.84 3.27
C GLU A 46 7.66 -21.17 3.57
N ALA A 47 7.68 -20.22 4.48
CA ALA A 47 6.54 -19.34 4.76
C ALA A 47 6.94 -17.88 4.55
N LEU A 48 6.02 -17.08 4.03
CA LEU A 48 6.15 -15.63 3.99
C LEU A 48 5.44 -15.06 5.21
N LEU A 49 6.18 -14.29 5.99
CA LEU A 49 5.71 -13.64 7.20
C LEU A 49 5.72 -12.12 6.97
N ALA A 50 4.55 -11.52 6.91
CA ALA A 50 4.40 -10.09 6.71
C ALA A 50 3.86 -9.41 7.97
N GLY A 51 4.49 -8.33 8.36
CA GLY A 51 4.18 -7.61 9.59
C GLY A 51 4.43 -6.11 9.50
N MET A 52 4.33 -5.44 10.63
CA MET A 52 4.35 -3.97 10.72
C MET A 52 5.76 -3.37 10.74
N GLY A 53 6.78 -4.18 10.83
CA GLY A 53 8.18 -3.74 10.83
C GLY A 53 9.12 -4.84 11.27
N GLU A 54 10.43 -4.56 11.23
CA GLU A 54 11.48 -5.51 11.58
C GLU A 54 11.32 -6.02 13.01
N LEU A 55 11.12 -5.13 13.97
CA LEU A 55 10.96 -5.50 15.38
C LEU A 55 9.76 -6.43 15.59
N HIS A 56 8.64 -6.15 14.95
CA HIS A 56 7.45 -7.00 15.01
C HIS A 56 7.76 -8.42 14.52
N LEU A 57 8.48 -8.55 13.41
CA LEU A 57 8.85 -9.85 12.85
C LEU A 57 9.92 -10.56 13.68
N GLU A 58 10.90 -9.84 14.24
CA GLU A 58 11.90 -10.40 15.18
C GLU A 58 11.24 -11.01 16.42
N ILE A 59 10.30 -10.30 17.03
CA ILE A 59 9.55 -10.78 18.20
C ILE A 59 8.74 -12.02 17.84
N THR A 60 8.11 -12.02 16.66
CA THR A 60 7.32 -13.16 16.18
C THR A 60 8.19 -14.39 15.99
N VAL A 61 9.33 -14.27 15.33
CA VAL A 61 10.30 -15.36 15.12
C VAL A 61 10.86 -15.85 16.46
N TYR A 62 11.23 -14.94 17.35
CA TYR A 62 11.71 -15.28 18.70
C TYR A 62 10.69 -16.12 19.47
N ARG A 63 9.43 -15.73 19.45
CA ARG A 63 8.36 -16.49 20.12
C ARG A 63 8.23 -17.90 19.55
N ILE A 64 8.31 -18.06 18.21
CA ILE A 64 8.27 -19.39 17.58
C ILE A 64 9.43 -20.26 18.05
N GLU A 65 10.63 -19.71 18.04
CA GLU A 65 11.83 -20.42 18.45
C GLU A 65 11.77 -20.86 19.93
N GLU A 66 11.38 -19.94 20.81
CA GLU A 66 11.32 -20.21 22.26
C GLU A 66 10.13 -21.10 22.67
N GLU A 67 8.93 -20.81 22.18
CA GLU A 67 7.72 -21.52 22.56
C GLU A 67 7.68 -22.94 21.99
N GLN A 68 8.23 -23.15 20.80
CA GLN A 68 8.22 -24.45 20.12
C GLN A 68 9.55 -25.19 20.18
N ASN A 69 10.59 -24.57 20.73
CA ASN A 69 11.95 -25.12 20.79
C ASN A 69 12.47 -25.56 19.42
N ILE A 70 12.33 -24.71 18.41
CA ILE A 70 12.79 -24.93 17.04
C ILE A 70 13.75 -23.82 16.60
N LYS A 71 14.60 -24.11 15.61
CA LYS A 71 15.47 -23.12 14.98
C LYS A 71 14.87 -22.68 13.67
N VAL A 72 14.88 -21.37 13.42
CA VAL A 72 14.28 -20.75 12.22
C VAL A 72 15.33 -19.99 11.42
N SER A 73 15.34 -20.17 10.10
CA SER A 73 16.10 -19.36 9.15
C SER A 73 15.21 -18.22 8.62
N VAL A 74 15.75 -17.02 8.59
CA VAL A 74 15.04 -15.80 8.14
C VAL A 74 15.80 -15.16 6.99
N SER A 75 15.10 -14.87 5.89
CA SER A 75 15.66 -14.11 4.77
C SER A 75 15.76 -12.61 5.11
N PRO A 76 16.57 -11.83 4.36
CA PRO A 76 16.53 -10.38 4.45
C PRO A 76 15.10 -9.85 4.21
N PRO A 77 14.67 -8.83 4.95
CA PRO A 77 13.33 -8.28 4.82
C PRO A 77 13.15 -7.51 3.50
N ILE A 78 11.90 -7.53 3.01
CA ILE A 78 11.46 -6.83 1.81
C ILE A 78 10.39 -5.82 2.20
N GLU A 79 10.60 -4.56 1.86
CA GLU A 79 9.63 -3.49 2.10
C GLU A 79 8.51 -3.53 1.05
N VAL A 80 7.33 -3.09 1.48
CA VAL A 80 6.17 -2.91 0.60
C VAL A 80 6.04 -1.45 0.25
N TYR A 81 6.03 -1.15 -1.05
CA TYR A 81 5.80 0.20 -1.58
C TYR A 81 4.37 0.35 -2.09
N ARG A 82 3.97 1.58 -2.37
CA ARG A 82 2.72 1.93 -3.03
C ARG A 82 3.01 2.90 -4.17
N GLU A 83 2.07 2.99 -5.10
CA GLU A 83 2.07 4.05 -6.10
C GLU A 83 0.98 5.06 -5.77
N GLY A 84 1.26 6.34 -5.92
CA GLY A 84 0.33 7.43 -5.63
C GLY A 84 0.35 8.49 -6.71
N ILE A 85 -0.65 9.35 -6.68
CA ILE A 85 -0.80 10.44 -7.64
C ILE A 85 -0.37 11.74 -6.98
N GLN A 86 0.56 12.46 -7.59
CA GLN A 86 1.05 13.74 -7.09
C GLN A 86 0.36 14.94 -7.75
N GLY A 87 -0.01 14.82 -9.02
CA GLY A 87 -0.66 15.88 -9.80
C GLY A 87 -2.02 15.48 -10.32
N ASN A 88 -2.31 15.89 -11.53
CA ASN A 88 -3.51 15.52 -12.26
C ASN A 88 -3.27 15.71 -13.77
N ASN A 89 -4.18 15.18 -14.58
CA ASN A 89 -4.20 15.43 -16.02
C ASN A 89 -5.50 16.09 -16.48
N HIS A 90 -6.04 17.00 -15.68
CA HIS A 90 -7.25 17.75 -16.00
C HIS A 90 -7.12 18.46 -17.36
N LYS A 91 -8.17 18.42 -18.17
CA LYS A 91 -8.25 18.97 -19.53
C LYS A 91 -7.27 18.32 -20.53
N ARG A 92 -6.58 17.27 -20.13
CA ARG A 92 -5.69 16.47 -20.99
C ARG A 92 -5.97 14.99 -20.81
N PRO A 93 -7.20 14.53 -21.08
CA PRO A 93 -7.57 13.14 -20.90
C PRO A 93 -6.65 12.22 -21.72
N PHE A 94 -6.36 11.06 -21.17
CA PHE A 94 -5.57 10.04 -21.84
C PHE A 94 -6.48 9.03 -22.53
N GLU A 95 -6.22 8.77 -23.82
CA GLU A 95 -6.99 7.81 -24.61
C GLU A 95 -6.50 6.38 -24.38
N GLY A 96 -7.39 5.51 -23.93
CA GLY A 96 -7.22 4.07 -23.98
C GLY A 96 -7.94 3.51 -25.20
N LYS A 97 -7.21 2.81 -26.06
CA LYS A 97 -7.72 2.28 -27.32
C LYS A 97 -7.72 0.75 -27.31
N SER A 98 -8.83 0.14 -27.72
CA SER A 98 -8.91 -1.32 -27.81
C SER A 98 -7.96 -1.90 -28.87
N PRO A 99 -7.50 -3.15 -28.73
CA PRO A 99 -6.63 -3.79 -29.72
C PRO A 99 -7.23 -3.79 -31.15
N ASN A 100 -8.56 -3.96 -31.27
CA ASN A 100 -9.26 -3.89 -32.56
C ASN A 100 -9.45 -2.45 -33.08
N ARG A 101 -9.05 -1.42 -32.30
CA ARG A 101 -9.15 0.00 -32.62
C ARG A 101 -10.56 0.57 -32.78
N HIS A 102 -11.59 -0.19 -32.39
CA HIS A 102 -13.00 0.24 -32.54
C HIS A 102 -13.54 0.94 -31.29
N ASN A 103 -12.87 0.82 -30.14
CA ASN A 103 -13.32 1.41 -28.89
C ASN A 103 -12.26 2.32 -28.31
N ARG A 104 -12.70 3.45 -27.74
CA ARG A 104 -11.82 4.43 -27.07
C ARG A 104 -12.46 4.88 -25.77
N PHE A 105 -11.62 5.00 -24.74
CA PHE A 105 -11.99 5.49 -23.41
C PHE A 105 -11.02 6.61 -23.03
N TYR A 106 -11.54 7.66 -22.43
CA TYR A 106 -10.75 8.84 -22.07
C TYR A 106 -10.80 9.06 -20.57
N PHE A 107 -9.63 9.11 -19.95
CA PHE A 107 -9.49 9.18 -18.50
C PHE A 107 -8.78 10.44 -18.03
N GLU A 108 -9.30 11.02 -16.95
CA GLU A 108 -8.64 12.00 -16.13
C GLU A 108 -8.44 11.44 -14.73
N ILE A 109 -7.28 11.72 -14.14
CA ILE A 109 -6.88 11.20 -12.84
C ILE A 109 -6.42 12.34 -11.95
N GLU A 110 -6.74 12.23 -10.67
CA GLU A 110 -6.30 13.15 -9.63
C GLU A 110 -6.14 12.42 -8.29
N ALA A 111 -5.37 13.02 -7.38
CA ALA A 111 -5.25 12.53 -6.02
C ALA A 111 -6.53 12.81 -5.24
N LEU A 112 -6.95 11.84 -4.42
CA LEU A 112 -8.01 12.07 -3.43
C LEU A 112 -7.48 12.90 -2.26
N PRO A 113 -8.33 13.75 -1.64
CA PRO A 113 -7.98 14.42 -0.39
C PRO A 113 -7.64 13.43 0.72
N ASP A 114 -6.72 13.78 1.61
CA ASP A 114 -6.24 12.89 2.68
C ASP A 114 -7.36 12.41 3.60
N ASN A 115 -8.32 13.28 3.94
CA ASN A 115 -9.47 12.91 4.76
C ASN A 115 -10.37 11.87 4.08
N VAL A 116 -10.48 11.89 2.76
CA VAL A 116 -11.23 10.90 1.98
C VAL A 116 -10.47 9.57 1.96
N VAL A 117 -9.16 9.60 1.78
CA VAL A 117 -8.31 8.41 1.87
C VAL A 117 -8.43 7.75 3.25
N ASP A 118 -8.41 8.52 4.31
CA ASP A 118 -8.59 8.03 5.69
C ASP A 118 -9.97 7.39 5.88
N ALA A 119 -11.02 8.01 5.37
CA ALA A 119 -12.38 7.46 5.42
C ALA A 119 -12.52 6.16 4.61
N LEU A 120 -11.83 6.04 3.48
CA LEU A 120 -11.77 4.80 2.71
C LEU A 120 -11.02 3.68 3.46
N LYS A 121 -9.92 4.01 4.12
CA LYS A 121 -9.15 3.07 4.96
C LYS A 121 -9.96 2.55 6.14
N SER A 122 -10.78 3.41 6.76
CA SER A 122 -11.65 3.02 7.88
C SER A 122 -12.84 2.16 7.47
N GLY A 123 -13.17 2.10 6.18
CA GLY A 123 -14.34 1.41 5.65
C GLY A 123 -15.63 2.21 5.68
N ASP A 124 -15.60 3.46 6.15
CA ASP A 124 -16.80 4.32 6.27
C ASP A 124 -17.48 4.60 4.94
N LEU A 125 -16.72 4.61 3.85
CA LEU A 125 -17.23 4.87 2.50
C LEU A 125 -17.57 3.59 1.72
N GLY A 126 -17.27 2.42 2.27
CA GLY A 126 -17.49 1.13 1.62
C GLY A 126 -16.33 0.66 0.75
N ASP A 127 -16.54 -0.44 0.04
CA ASP A 127 -15.59 -1.04 -0.91
C ASP A 127 -16.36 -1.84 -1.97
N GLY A 128 -15.75 -2.06 -3.11
CA GLY A 128 -16.29 -2.85 -4.22
C GLY A 128 -17.16 -2.07 -5.20
N PRO A 129 -17.82 -2.78 -6.13
CA PRO A 129 -18.72 -2.20 -7.11
C PRO A 129 -19.92 -1.51 -6.45
N VAL A 130 -20.28 -0.32 -6.93
CA VAL A 130 -21.43 0.42 -6.43
C VAL A 130 -22.60 0.25 -7.40
N ARG A 131 -23.70 -0.33 -6.92
CA ARG A 131 -24.90 -0.49 -7.75
C ARG A 131 -25.57 0.86 -8.01
N ASN A 132 -26.23 1.00 -9.15
CA ASN A 132 -26.90 2.25 -9.52
C ASN A 132 -27.88 2.77 -8.46
N LYS A 133 -28.62 1.87 -7.81
CA LYS A 133 -29.56 2.24 -6.73
C LYS A 133 -28.88 2.81 -5.48
N ASP A 134 -27.63 2.42 -5.23
CA ASP A 134 -26.88 2.78 -4.04
C ASP A 134 -25.97 4.01 -4.29
N SER A 135 -25.78 4.40 -5.56
CA SER A 135 -24.83 5.45 -5.96
C SER A 135 -25.14 6.83 -5.37
N LYS A 136 -26.42 7.13 -5.18
CA LYS A 136 -26.84 8.40 -4.55
C LYS A 136 -26.42 8.47 -3.08
N GLU A 137 -26.64 7.39 -2.33
CA GLU A 137 -26.25 7.30 -0.92
C GLU A 137 -24.73 7.36 -0.76
N VAL A 138 -24.02 6.58 -1.55
CA VAL A 138 -22.54 6.58 -1.55
C VAL A 138 -22.00 7.96 -1.91
N GLY A 139 -22.53 8.60 -2.96
CA GLY A 139 -22.13 9.95 -3.36
C GLY A 139 -22.37 11.00 -2.26
N ASN A 140 -23.46 10.88 -1.51
CA ASN A 140 -23.73 11.76 -0.38
C ASN A 140 -22.70 11.58 0.74
N LYS A 141 -22.29 10.33 1.04
CA LYS A 141 -21.24 10.07 2.03
C LYS A 141 -19.90 10.71 1.63
N PHE A 142 -19.52 10.63 0.37
CA PHE A 142 -18.33 11.34 -0.13
C PHE A 142 -18.49 12.86 0.00
N GLY A 143 -19.68 13.38 -0.23
CA GLY A 143 -19.99 14.80 -0.05
C GLY A 143 -19.85 15.28 1.39
N GLU A 144 -20.11 14.45 2.38
CA GLU A 144 -19.88 14.74 3.80
C GLU A 144 -18.38 14.91 4.12
N HIS A 145 -17.50 14.35 3.29
CA HIS A 145 -16.05 14.50 3.37
C HIS A 145 -15.50 15.60 2.45
N GLY A 146 -16.37 16.48 1.94
CA GLY A 146 -15.98 17.65 1.16
C GLY A 146 -15.85 17.44 -0.34
N MET A 147 -16.19 16.27 -0.87
CA MET A 147 -16.18 16.01 -2.32
C MET A 147 -17.46 16.51 -2.99
N ASP A 148 -17.39 16.74 -4.30
CA ASP A 148 -18.54 17.14 -5.11
C ASP A 148 -19.57 15.99 -5.13
N LYS A 149 -20.73 16.20 -4.53
CA LYS A 149 -21.82 15.22 -4.44
C LYS A 149 -22.33 14.77 -5.79
N ASP A 150 -22.47 15.72 -6.73
CA ASP A 150 -23.03 15.42 -8.04
C ASP A 150 -22.08 14.55 -8.87
N LEU A 151 -20.80 14.79 -8.76
CA LEU A 151 -19.77 13.93 -9.35
C LEU A 151 -19.78 12.55 -8.69
N MET A 152 -19.74 12.49 -7.36
CA MET A 152 -19.62 11.23 -6.63
C MET A 152 -20.87 10.35 -6.69
N ARG A 153 -22.03 10.88 -7.05
CA ARG A 153 -23.24 10.09 -7.35
C ARG A 153 -23.11 9.27 -8.64
N LYS A 154 -22.10 9.55 -9.44
CA LYS A 154 -21.79 8.80 -10.67
C LYS A 154 -20.71 7.73 -10.45
N ILE A 155 -20.46 7.37 -9.21
CA ILE A 155 -19.45 6.38 -8.85
C ILE A 155 -19.80 4.98 -9.38
N TYR A 156 -18.79 4.29 -9.93
CA TYR A 156 -18.91 2.92 -10.38
C TYR A 156 -18.36 1.92 -9.37
N ALA A 157 -17.23 2.22 -8.76
CA ALA A 157 -16.58 1.29 -7.85
C ALA A 157 -15.60 2.00 -6.90
N ILE A 158 -15.36 1.32 -5.79
CA ILE A 158 -14.30 1.61 -4.83
C ILE A 158 -13.38 0.40 -4.78
N LYS A 159 -12.08 0.60 -4.87
CA LYS A 159 -11.08 -0.44 -4.66
C LYS A 159 -10.03 0.07 -3.66
N GLY A 160 -10.16 -0.38 -2.39
CA GLY A 160 -9.31 0.11 -1.30
C GLY A 160 -9.46 1.61 -1.10
N THR A 161 -8.41 2.37 -1.38
CA THR A 161 -8.38 3.83 -1.28
C THR A 161 -8.53 4.53 -2.63
N ASN A 162 -9.03 3.82 -3.65
CA ASN A 162 -9.19 4.35 -5.00
C ASN A 162 -10.66 4.32 -5.41
N VAL A 163 -11.09 5.28 -6.21
CA VAL A 163 -12.45 5.39 -6.70
C VAL A 163 -12.49 5.55 -8.22
N LEU A 164 -13.53 4.99 -8.83
CA LEU A 164 -13.82 5.10 -10.26
C LEU A 164 -15.18 5.78 -10.44
N VAL A 165 -15.21 6.85 -11.22
CA VAL A 165 -16.41 7.65 -11.48
C VAL A 165 -16.67 7.70 -12.99
N ASN A 166 -17.93 7.52 -13.38
CA ASN A 166 -18.36 7.74 -14.75
C ASN A 166 -18.85 9.19 -14.95
N ASP A 167 -17.97 10.04 -15.43
CA ASP A 167 -18.25 11.46 -15.70
C ASP A 167 -18.52 11.73 -17.19
N THR A 168 -19.03 10.74 -17.90
CA THR A 168 -19.43 10.86 -19.31
C THR A 168 -20.88 11.35 -19.43
N LYS A 169 -21.23 11.83 -20.62
CA LYS A 169 -22.62 12.22 -20.97
C LYS A 169 -23.02 11.56 -22.29
N GLY A 170 -24.15 10.83 -22.25
CA GLY A 170 -24.81 10.35 -23.45
C GLY A 170 -24.02 9.36 -24.30
N ILE A 171 -23.16 8.55 -23.72
CA ILE A 171 -22.41 7.53 -24.45
C ILE A 171 -23.28 6.30 -24.65
N GLN A 172 -23.51 5.93 -25.92
CA GLN A 172 -24.24 4.72 -26.27
C GLN A 172 -23.47 3.46 -25.85
N ASN A 173 -24.19 2.47 -25.35
CA ASN A 173 -23.69 1.14 -24.99
C ASN A 173 -22.70 1.10 -23.82
N LEU A 174 -22.42 2.23 -23.17
CA LEU A 174 -21.43 2.28 -22.09
C LEU A 174 -21.82 1.37 -20.91
N HIS A 175 -23.11 1.34 -20.58
CA HIS A 175 -23.63 0.51 -19.49
C HIS A 175 -23.36 -0.99 -19.68
N GLU A 176 -23.27 -1.46 -20.91
CA GLU A 176 -22.96 -2.87 -21.23
C GLU A 176 -21.48 -3.20 -20.94
N THR A 177 -20.61 -2.21 -20.92
CA THR A 177 -19.17 -2.38 -20.64
C THR A 177 -18.80 -2.11 -19.19
N ARG A 178 -19.77 -1.74 -18.35
CA ARG A 178 -19.52 -1.30 -16.97
C ARG A 178 -18.68 -2.27 -16.16
N GLU A 179 -19.06 -3.54 -16.15
CA GLU A 179 -18.36 -4.57 -15.37
C GLU A 179 -16.91 -4.75 -15.84
N LEU A 180 -16.66 -4.67 -17.15
CA LEU A 180 -15.32 -4.76 -17.72
C LEU A 180 -14.47 -3.54 -17.39
N ILE A 181 -15.07 -2.35 -17.32
CA ILE A 181 -14.38 -1.12 -16.90
C ILE A 181 -13.97 -1.24 -15.43
N ILE A 182 -14.87 -1.74 -14.57
CA ILE A 182 -14.58 -1.96 -13.15
C ILE A 182 -13.48 -3.02 -12.97
N GLU A 183 -13.52 -4.10 -13.72
CA GLU A 183 -12.47 -5.13 -13.67
C GLU A 183 -11.10 -4.57 -14.03
N ALA A 184 -11.00 -3.82 -15.12
CA ALA A 184 -9.75 -3.18 -15.52
C ALA A 184 -9.24 -2.16 -14.49
N PHE A 185 -10.15 -1.38 -13.91
CA PHE A 185 -9.82 -0.47 -12.81
C PHE A 185 -9.25 -1.22 -11.60
N ASN A 186 -9.87 -2.32 -11.20
CA ASN A 186 -9.39 -3.15 -10.10
C ASN A 186 -7.99 -3.71 -10.36
N GLU A 187 -7.70 -4.15 -11.58
CA GLU A 187 -6.37 -4.61 -11.98
C GLU A 187 -5.31 -3.53 -11.79
N VAL A 188 -5.60 -2.30 -12.23
CA VAL A 188 -4.66 -1.17 -12.10
C VAL A 188 -4.46 -0.79 -10.63
N CYS A 189 -5.51 -0.83 -9.81
CA CYS A 189 -5.39 -0.53 -8.37
C CYS A 189 -4.45 -1.50 -7.65
N VAL A 190 -4.33 -2.74 -8.13
CA VAL A 190 -3.44 -3.76 -7.57
C VAL A 190 -2.03 -3.66 -8.14
N LYS A 191 -1.90 -3.29 -9.41
CA LYS A 191 -0.62 -3.20 -10.14
C LYS A 191 -0.53 -1.88 -10.91
N GLY A 192 0.07 -0.89 -10.27
CA GLY A 192 0.27 0.43 -10.87
C GLY A 192 1.30 0.45 -12.01
N PRO A 193 1.38 1.56 -12.75
CA PRO A 193 2.19 1.64 -13.99
C PRO A 193 3.70 1.75 -13.76
N ILE A 194 4.17 2.12 -12.57
CA ILE A 194 5.60 2.39 -12.32
C ILE A 194 6.37 1.11 -11.97
N ALA A 195 5.88 0.38 -10.97
CA ALA A 195 6.60 -0.76 -10.39
C ALA A 195 5.67 -1.94 -10.06
N ASP A 196 4.48 -2.00 -10.64
CA ASP A 196 3.44 -2.99 -10.35
C ASP A 196 3.09 -3.07 -8.85
N GLU A 197 3.19 -1.95 -8.14
CA GLU A 197 2.80 -1.84 -6.74
C GLU A 197 1.33 -1.41 -6.60
N PRO A 198 0.67 -1.75 -5.49
CA PRO A 198 -0.70 -1.29 -5.25
C PRO A 198 -0.79 0.24 -5.26
N VAL A 199 -1.88 0.75 -5.79
CA VAL A 199 -2.14 2.20 -5.90
C VAL A 199 -2.92 2.68 -4.68
N GLN A 200 -2.60 3.88 -4.19
CA GLN A 200 -3.23 4.51 -3.04
C GLN A 200 -3.70 5.92 -3.36
N GLY A 201 -4.95 6.23 -3.00
CA GLY A 201 -5.46 7.59 -2.99
C GLY A 201 -5.76 8.19 -4.36
N MET A 202 -6.25 7.39 -5.31
CA MET A 202 -6.52 7.80 -6.67
C MET A 202 -8.01 7.94 -6.95
N MET A 203 -8.40 9.03 -7.61
CA MET A 203 -9.70 9.12 -8.28
C MET A 203 -9.52 9.03 -9.80
N VAL A 204 -10.20 8.05 -10.40
CA VAL A 204 -10.27 7.86 -11.85
C VAL A 204 -11.60 8.36 -12.35
N ARG A 205 -11.59 9.30 -13.30
CA ARG A 205 -12.79 9.76 -13.99
C ARG A 205 -12.77 9.33 -15.44
N LEU A 206 -13.74 8.54 -15.84
CA LEU A 206 -14.01 8.30 -17.25
C LEU A 206 -14.78 9.50 -17.77
N VAL A 207 -14.14 10.32 -18.61
CA VAL A 207 -14.70 11.62 -19.06
C VAL A 207 -15.34 11.56 -20.45
N ASP A 208 -14.94 10.60 -21.28
CA ASP A 208 -15.53 10.38 -22.60
C ASP A 208 -15.25 8.95 -23.06
N ALA A 209 -16.05 8.48 -24.01
CA ALA A 209 -15.86 7.18 -24.64
C ALA A 209 -16.49 7.14 -26.03
N LYS A 210 -15.91 6.34 -26.92
CA LYS A 210 -16.46 6.03 -28.23
C LYS A 210 -16.43 4.52 -28.42
N LEU A 211 -17.61 3.90 -28.49
CA LEU A 211 -17.76 2.46 -28.53
C LEU A 211 -18.34 2.01 -29.88
N HIS A 212 -17.93 0.82 -30.33
CA HIS A 212 -18.51 0.19 -31.51
C HIS A 212 -19.98 -0.16 -31.25
N GLU A 213 -20.83 -0.08 -32.27
CA GLU A 213 -22.26 -0.38 -32.15
C GLU A 213 -22.53 -1.85 -31.83
N ASP A 214 -21.73 -2.74 -32.42
CA ASP A 214 -21.88 -4.19 -32.26
C ASP A 214 -21.12 -4.67 -31.01
N ALA A 215 -21.84 -5.37 -30.12
CA ALA A 215 -21.32 -5.91 -28.88
C ALA A 215 -20.15 -6.87 -29.07
N ILE A 216 -20.07 -7.58 -30.19
CA ILE A 216 -18.98 -8.51 -30.49
C ILE A 216 -17.61 -7.83 -30.50
N HIS A 217 -17.56 -6.53 -30.81
CA HIS A 217 -16.34 -5.73 -30.86
C HIS A 217 -16.01 -5.06 -29.52
N ARG A 218 -16.82 -5.25 -28.47
CA ARG A 218 -16.67 -4.64 -27.14
C ARG A 218 -16.49 -5.66 -26.02
N GLY A 219 -16.07 -6.88 -26.35
CA GLY A 219 -15.87 -7.95 -25.36
C GLY A 219 -14.66 -7.68 -24.45
N PRO A 220 -14.45 -8.61 -23.48
CA PRO A 220 -13.37 -8.49 -22.47
C PRO A 220 -11.99 -8.29 -23.10
N ALA A 221 -11.67 -9.02 -24.16
CA ALA A 221 -10.37 -8.93 -24.85
C ALA A 221 -10.11 -7.56 -25.50
N GLN A 222 -11.13 -6.75 -25.71
CA GLN A 222 -11.04 -5.42 -26.27
C GLN A 222 -11.16 -4.34 -25.21
N THR A 223 -12.15 -4.42 -24.33
CA THR A 223 -12.46 -3.38 -23.34
C THR A 223 -11.46 -3.35 -22.19
N ILE A 224 -11.10 -4.50 -21.62
CA ILE A 224 -10.19 -4.53 -20.47
C ILE A 224 -8.82 -3.94 -20.79
N PRO A 225 -8.13 -4.34 -21.89
CA PRO A 225 -6.85 -3.72 -22.24
C PRO A 225 -6.97 -2.22 -22.54
N ALA A 226 -8.03 -1.78 -23.20
CA ALA A 226 -8.25 -0.38 -23.50
C ALA A 226 -8.36 0.47 -22.24
N VAL A 227 -9.19 0.06 -21.30
CA VAL A 227 -9.41 0.74 -20.02
C VAL A 227 -8.15 0.70 -19.15
N ARG A 228 -7.54 -0.47 -19.00
CA ARG A 228 -6.29 -0.63 -18.25
C ARG A 228 -5.19 0.30 -18.75
N ASN A 229 -4.92 0.30 -20.05
CA ASN A 229 -3.89 1.13 -20.65
C ASN A 229 -4.26 2.61 -20.60
N GLY A 230 -5.53 2.93 -20.74
CA GLY A 230 -6.03 4.31 -20.61
C GLY A 230 -5.83 4.86 -19.20
N ILE A 231 -6.16 4.09 -18.17
CA ILE A 231 -5.95 4.49 -16.77
C ILE A 231 -4.46 4.62 -16.46
N LYS A 232 -3.64 3.63 -16.83
CA LYS A 232 -2.19 3.67 -16.60
C LYS A 232 -1.52 4.87 -17.30
N GLY A 233 -1.91 5.15 -18.53
CA GLY A 233 -1.39 6.31 -19.27
C GLY A 233 -1.81 7.64 -18.64
N ALA A 234 -3.05 7.76 -18.19
CA ALA A 234 -3.53 8.92 -17.46
C ALA A 234 -2.79 9.11 -16.12
N MET A 235 -2.51 8.01 -15.40
CA MET A 235 -1.73 8.03 -14.16
C MET A 235 -0.32 8.60 -14.38
N VAL A 236 0.39 8.13 -15.40
CA VAL A 236 1.73 8.63 -15.74
C VAL A 236 1.67 10.13 -16.07
N ARG A 237 0.68 10.56 -16.84
CA ARG A 237 0.46 11.98 -17.19
C ARG A 237 0.13 12.82 -15.96
N ALA A 238 -0.56 12.25 -14.97
CA ALA A 238 -0.91 12.91 -13.70
C ALA A 238 0.24 12.88 -12.67
N ARG A 239 1.41 12.39 -13.01
CA ARG A 239 2.60 12.21 -12.16
C ARG A 239 2.35 11.17 -11.07
N THR A 240 2.46 9.91 -11.45
CA THR A 240 2.52 8.80 -10.50
C THR A 240 3.90 8.77 -9.81
N ILE A 241 3.90 8.63 -8.50
CA ILE A 241 5.09 8.57 -7.67
C ILE A 241 5.10 7.28 -6.85
N ILE A 242 6.27 6.90 -6.35
CA ILE A 242 6.41 5.83 -5.36
C ILE A 242 6.20 6.41 -3.97
N LEU A 243 5.45 5.69 -3.15
CA LEU A 243 5.24 5.95 -1.74
C LEU A 243 5.98 4.90 -0.93
N GLU A 244 6.76 5.32 0.05
CA GLU A 244 7.47 4.43 0.97
C GLU A 244 6.79 4.37 2.33
N PRO A 245 6.81 3.19 3.01
CA PRO A 245 6.24 3.07 4.33
C PRO A 245 7.12 3.75 5.37
N MET A 246 6.47 4.43 6.34
CA MET A 246 7.11 5.17 7.41
C MET A 246 6.76 4.58 8.77
N GLN A 247 7.69 4.67 9.72
CA GLN A 247 7.46 4.32 11.11
C GLN A 247 7.78 5.49 12.04
N LYS A 248 7.03 5.54 13.14
CA LYS A 248 7.32 6.37 14.29
C LYS A 248 7.95 5.51 15.37
N ALA A 249 9.19 5.84 15.71
CA ALA A 249 9.94 5.14 16.75
C ALA A 249 9.98 5.97 18.03
N PHE A 250 9.70 5.31 19.15
CA PHE A 250 9.80 5.88 20.50
C PHE A 250 10.95 5.20 21.21
N VAL A 251 12.06 5.88 21.39
CA VAL A 251 13.26 5.33 21.99
C VAL A 251 13.51 6.03 23.33
N SER A 252 13.27 5.34 24.43
CA SER A 252 13.55 5.85 25.77
C SER A 252 14.93 5.41 26.22
N VAL A 253 15.75 6.36 26.63
CA VAL A 253 17.15 6.14 26.97
C VAL A 253 17.61 7.09 28.08
N PRO A 254 18.48 6.64 28.99
CA PRO A 254 19.14 7.58 29.91
C PRO A 254 19.89 8.67 29.18
N ASN A 255 19.87 9.88 29.71
CA ASN A 255 20.44 11.08 29.04
C ASN A 255 21.91 10.95 28.64
N ASP A 256 22.66 10.10 29.31
CA ASP A 256 24.08 9.86 28.98
C ASP A 256 24.29 9.28 27.58
N TRP A 257 23.29 8.57 27.05
CA TRP A 257 23.30 7.96 25.70
C TRP A 257 22.43 8.67 24.68
N LEU A 258 21.83 9.80 25.04
CA LEU A 258 20.88 10.53 24.18
C LEU A 258 21.52 10.94 22.84
N GLY A 259 22.75 11.41 22.84
CA GLY A 259 23.45 11.81 21.62
C GLY A 259 23.67 10.69 20.63
N GLN A 260 24.00 9.50 21.10
CA GLN A 260 24.18 8.31 20.25
C GLN A 260 22.85 7.84 19.64
N VAL A 261 21.78 7.84 20.42
CA VAL A 261 20.44 7.45 19.95
C VAL A 261 19.90 8.44 18.91
N THR A 262 20.04 9.75 19.15
CA THR A 262 19.61 10.77 18.18
C THR A 262 20.38 10.66 16.87
N ARG A 263 21.67 10.32 16.94
CA ARG A 263 22.51 10.10 15.75
C ARG A 263 22.04 8.89 14.95
N GLU A 264 21.68 7.79 15.60
CA GLU A 264 21.14 6.61 14.91
C GLU A 264 19.85 6.93 14.14
N VAL A 265 18.96 7.73 14.72
CA VAL A 265 17.74 8.17 14.05
C VAL A 265 18.06 9.07 12.84
N THR A 266 18.90 10.07 13.01
CA THR A 266 19.21 11.05 11.94
C THR A 266 20.02 10.43 10.80
N ASN A 267 20.91 9.47 11.08
CA ASN A 267 21.68 8.76 10.05
C ASN A 267 20.82 7.84 9.18
N ARG A 268 19.59 7.55 9.59
CA ARG A 268 18.64 6.69 8.88
C ARG A 268 17.55 7.47 8.13
N ARG A 269 17.86 8.65 7.64
CA ARG A 269 16.89 9.59 7.04
C ARG A 269 15.74 9.94 7.99
N GLY A 270 15.94 9.71 9.29
CA GLY A 270 14.93 9.97 10.30
C GLY A 270 14.86 11.44 10.67
N ILE A 271 13.67 11.87 11.05
CA ILE A 271 13.37 13.20 11.55
C ILE A 271 12.96 13.08 13.01
N ILE A 272 13.63 13.82 13.90
CA ILE A 272 13.24 13.87 15.30
C ILE A 272 12.06 14.83 15.44
N GLU A 273 10.91 14.28 15.86
CA GLU A 273 9.68 15.05 16.03
C GLU A 273 9.57 15.65 17.43
N ASP A 274 10.00 14.93 18.46
CA ASP A 274 9.88 15.32 19.84
C ASP A 274 10.94 14.59 20.70
N MET A 275 11.25 15.17 21.87
CA MET A 275 12.16 14.59 22.86
C MET A 275 11.68 14.84 24.29
N PRO A 276 10.52 14.30 24.70
CA PRO A 276 10.04 14.48 26.06
C PRO A 276 10.99 13.84 27.08
N SER A 277 11.28 14.56 28.16
CA SER A 277 12.17 14.13 29.23
C SER A 277 11.50 14.21 30.58
N ASP A 278 11.75 13.21 31.43
CA ASP A 278 11.34 13.20 32.83
C ASP A 278 12.48 13.51 33.82
N GLY A 279 13.58 14.07 33.30
CA GLY A 279 14.77 14.45 34.05
C GLY A 279 15.97 13.55 33.77
N GLU A 280 15.90 12.26 34.02
CA GLU A 280 17.03 11.33 33.84
C GLU A 280 16.92 10.52 32.54
N VAL A 281 15.68 10.31 32.06
CA VAL A 281 15.36 9.55 30.86
C VAL A 281 14.67 10.45 29.86
N THR A 282 15.12 10.39 28.61
CA THR A 282 14.50 11.10 27.48
C THR A 282 13.97 10.06 26.48
N THR A 283 12.78 10.32 25.96
CA THR A 283 12.21 9.56 24.86
C THR A 283 12.43 10.32 23.56
N VAL A 284 13.24 9.75 22.67
CA VAL A 284 13.39 10.28 21.31
C VAL A 284 12.24 9.77 20.45
N VAL A 285 11.43 10.69 19.93
CA VAL A 285 10.34 10.38 19.00
C VAL A 285 10.81 10.71 17.60
N GLY A 286 11.06 9.67 16.80
CA GLY A 286 11.61 9.81 15.45
C GLY A 286 10.68 9.23 14.39
N ILE A 287 10.64 9.88 13.23
CA ILE A 287 9.93 9.37 12.05
C ILE A 287 11.00 8.85 11.09
N ILE A 288 10.96 7.53 10.81
CA ILE A 288 12.01 6.84 10.06
C ILE A 288 11.36 6.07 8.90
N PRO A 289 11.91 6.15 7.67
CA PRO A 289 11.49 5.27 6.59
C PRO A 289 11.75 3.81 6.94
N ILE A 290 10.81 2.93 6.65
CA ILE A 290 10.96 1.49 6.92
C ILE A 290 12.23 0.93 6.28
N ALA A 291 12.56 1.37 5.05
CA ALA A 291 13.77 0.96 4.34
C ALA A 291 15.07 1.20 5.14
N GLU A 292 15.08 2.19 6.02
CA GLU A 292 16.23 2.56 6.83
C GLU A 292 16.21 1.96 8.26
N THR A 293 15.17 1.21 8.60
CA THR A 293 15.01 0.64 9.96
C THR A 293 15.72 -0.70 10.14
N PHE A 294 16.15 -1.36 9.06
CA PHE A 294 16.80 -2.66 9.17
C PHE A 294 18.13 -2.55 9.89
N GLY A 295 18.32 -3.40 10.89
CA GLY A 295 19.47 -3.33 11.79
C GLY A 295 19.36 -2.25 12.88
N PHE A 296 18.33 -1.43 12.88
CA PHE A 296 18.10 -0.38 13.87
C PHE A 296 18.08 -0.92 15.30
N SER A 297 17.44 -2.03 15.51
CA SER A 297 17.36 -2.73 16.80
C SER A 297 18.75 -3.01 17.38
N ASN A 298 19.64 -3.61 16.60
CA ASN A 298 20.99 -3.93 17.02
C ASN A 298 21.84 -2.68 17.25
N ASP A 299 21.72 -1.67 16.38
CA ASP A 299 22.48 -0.44 16.46
C ASP A 299 22.07 0.40 17.67
N ILE A 300 20.77 0.43 18.03
CA ILE A 300 20.29 1.08 19.25
C ILE A 300 20.77 0.36 20.50
N ARG A 301 20.77 -0.96 20.52
CA ARG A 301 21.34 -1.73 21.65
C ARG A 301 22.82 -1.42 21.84
N ALA A 302 23.60 -1.41 20.76
CA ALA A 302 25.02 -1.09 20.81
C ALA A 302 25.26 0.36 21.25
N ALA A 303 24.54 1.33 20.67
CA ALA A 303 24.67 2.75 20.97
C ALA A 303 24.32 3.12 22.41
N SER A 304 23.42 2.37 23.04
CA SER A 304 22.94 2.58 24.41
C SER A 304 23.50 1.61 25.43
N GLN A 305 24.38 0.71 25.04
CA GLN A 305 24.88 -0.39 25.87
C GLN A 305 23.73 -1.22 26.49
N GLY A 306 22.69 -1.47 25.71
CA GLY A 306 21.50 -2.24 26.11
C GLY A 306 20.52 -1.49 27.01
N ARG A 307 20.69 -0.19 27.22
CA ARG A 307 19.87 0.63 28.13
C ARG A 307 18.65 1.27 27.47
N ALA A 308 18.59 1.33 26.16
CA ALA A 308 17.43 1.84 25.45
C ALA A 308 16.29 0.84 25.44
N VAL A 309 15.08 1.36 25.61
CA VAL A 309 13.82 0.64 25.41
C VAL A 309 13.05 1.35 24.32
N TRP A 310 12.55 0.64 23.33
CA TRP A 310 11.83 1.29 22.23
C TRP A 310 10.64 0.46 21.73
N ASN A 311 9.73 1.16 21.08
CA ASN A 311 8.64 0.58 20.31
C ASN A 311 8.40 1.40 19.05
N THR A 312 7.64 0.87 18.13
CA THR A 312 7.33 1.52 16.86
C THR A 312 5.84 1.50 16.57
N GLU A 313 5.39 2.51 15.84
CA GLU A 313 4.04 2.60 15.28
C GLU A 313 4.13 2.83 13.78
N ASN A 314 3.21 2.24 13.02
CA ASN A 314 3.11 2.50 11.59
C ASN A 314 2.47 3.87 11.35
N LEU A 315 3.08 4.67 10.46
CA LEU A 315 2.57 5.99 10.05
C LEU A 315 1.90 5.98 8.67
N GLY A 316 1.87 4.86 7.96
CA GLY A 316 1.42 4.82 6.58
C GLY A 316 2.55 5.13 5.59
N PHE A 317 2.21 5.78 4.49
CA PHE A 317 3.10 5.94 3.34
C PHE A 317 3.34 7.42 3.05
N GLU A 318 4.59 7.75 2.68
CA GLU A 318 5.02 9.08 2.30
C GLU A 318 5.75 9.04 0.94
N PRO A 319 5.78 10.14 0.18
CA PRO A 319 6.50 10.18 -1.07
C PRO A 319 7.98 9.82 -0.90
N LEU A 320 8.46 8.90 -1.73
CA LEU A 320 9.88 8.56 -1.81
C LEU A 320 10.66 9.79 -2.33
N PRO A 321 11.80 10.14 -1.71
CA PRO A 321 12.65 11.22 -2.22
C PRO A 321 13.02 10.99 -3.69
N PRO A 322 12.93 12.02 -4.57
CA PRO A 322 13.20 11.87 -6.00
C PRO A 322 14.55 11.25 -6.35
N GLN A 323 15.58 11.54 -5.55
CA GLN A 323 16.92 11.00 -5.76
C GLN A 323 17.05 9.50 -5.51
N LEU A 324 16.08 8.88 -4.82
CA LEU A 324 16.04 7.44 -4.55
C LEU A 324 15.16 6.67 -5.54
N PHE A 325 14.41 7.38 -6.40
CA PHE A 325 13.38 6.80 -7.25
C PHE A 325 13.92 5.69 -8.16
N GLU A 326 14.95 5.97 -8.96
CA GLU A 326 15.51 5.00 -9.90
C GLU A 326 16.09 3.77 -9.23
N LYS A 327 16.78 3.95 -8.12
CA LYS A 327 17.35 2.85 -7.32
C LYS A 327 16.25 1.95 -6.80
N VAL A 328 15.25 2.50 -6.15
CA VAL A 328 14.15 1.75 -5.52
C VAL A 328 13.30 1.05 -6.57
N VAL A 329 12.92 1.72 -7.65
CA VAL A 329 12.15 1.10 -8.74
C VAL A 329 12.94 -0.03 -9.39
N GLY A 330 14.24 0.13 -9.58
CA GLY A 330 15.13 -0.93 -10.08
C GLY A 330 15.15 -2.15 -9.15
N GLU A 331 15.26 -1.96 -7.86
CA GLU A 331 15.21 -3.02 -6.84
C GLU A 331 13.86 -3.76 -6.86
N ILE A 332 12.75 -3.03 -6.88
CA ILE A 332 11.40 -3.62 -6.92
C ILE A 332 11.24 -4.50 -8.18
N ARG A 333 11.64 -3.99 -9.34
CA ARG A 333 11.53 -4.72 -10.62
C ARG A 333 12.42 -5.95 -10.68
N THR A 334 13.53 -5.97 -9.95
CA THR A 334 14.43 -7.13 -9.91
C THR A 334 13.84 -8.26 -9.06
N ILE A 335 13.05 -7.95 -8.05
CA ILE A 335 12.40 -8.91 -7.16
C ILE A 335 11.16 -9.54 -7.81
N LYS A 336 10.48 -8.83 -8.69
CA LYS A 336 9.28 -9.28 -9.43
C LYS A 336 9.63 -9.94 -10.74
#